data_abffa5e3bdf88614b9b87fcd958b8cda
#
_entry.id   abffa5e3bdf88614b9b87fcd958b8cda
#
_cell.length_a   1.000
_cell.length_b   1.000
_cell.length_c   1.000
_cell.angle_alpha   90.00
_cell.angle_beta   90.00
_cell.angle_gamma   90.00
#
_symmetry.space_group_name_H-M   'P 1'
#
loop_
_entity.id
_entity.type
_entity.pdbx_description
1 polymer ?
#
loop_
_entity_poly.entity_id
_entity_poly.type
_entity_poly.pdbx_seq_one_letter_code
_entity_poly.pdbx_strand_id
1 'polypeptide(L)'
;QVYSPWWSHCDDNHAWVEVYTGDGWHYMGACEPEYELDRGWFMAASRRAMLVHSRAFSSYTAEGLAGEELIEKRGEAYLFNQTARYADTVELNISVVCGNAPVCGARVHIQLLNMAAYRDIAVLTTDGEGRAQLRCGKGSIHISIEHNGAYFERDIDTSICTQVMCEPGEFSQRQASGVFRAPQSAPAVSRAADKAKQAE
;
A
#
# COMPACT_ATOMS: atom_id res chain seq x y z
N GLN A 1 0.07 15.70 4.67
CA GLN A 1 1.18 14.77 4.87
C GLN A 1 0.88 13.45 4.15
N VAL A 2 1.89 12.95 3.45
CA VAL A 2 1.80 11.75 2.64
C VAL A 2 2.76 10.70 3.18
N TYR A 3 2.35 9.43 3.10
CA TYR A 3 3.10 8.31 3.64
C TYR A 3 3.21 7.18 2.63
N SER A 4 4.40 6.60 2.52
CA SER A 4 4.54 5.19 2.11
C SER A 4 4.69 4.37 3.38
N PRO A 5 3.69 3.58 3.78
CA PRO A 5 3.71 2.91 5.08
C PRO A 5 4.87 1.92 5.20
N TRP A 6 5.20 1.24 4.10
CA TRP A 6 6.36 0.36 3.98
C TRP A 6 6.82 0.28 2.53
N TRP A 7 8.12 0.20 2.34
CA TRP A 7 8.69 -0.06 1.01
C TRP A 7 8.76 -1.56 0.72
N SER A 8 8.51 -1.95 -0.53
CA SER A 8 8.66 -3.33 -0.98
C SER A 8 10.11 -3.72 -1.31
N HIS A 9 11.01 -2.76 -1.35
CA HIS A 9 12.37 -2.93 -1.86
C HIS A 9 13.47 -2.57 -0.85
N CYS A 10 13.11 -2.10 0.33
CA CYS A 10 14.03 -1.86 1.44
C CYS A 10 13.29 -1.87 2.78
N ASP A 11 14.01 -2.15 3.85
CA ASP A 11 13.48 -2.25 5.20
C ASP A 11 13.25 -0.86 5.82
N ASP A 12 12.29 -0.12 5.28
CA ASP A 12 11.98 1.24 5.73
C ASP A 12 10.56 1.65 5.33
N ASN A 13 10.16 2.82 5.78
CA ASN A 13 8.99 3.59 5.36
C ASN A 13 9.41 5.04 5.11
N HIS A 14 8.50 5.86 4.59
CA HIS A 14 8.81 7.28 4.40
C HIS A 14 7.56 8.15 4.51
N ALA A 15 7.78 9.41 4.90
CA ALA A 15 6.75 10.44 4.90
C ALA A 15 7.30 11.74 4.32
N TRP A 16 6.46 12.42 3.55
CA TRP A 16 6.77 13.72 2.95
C TRP A 16 5.55 14.63 2.98
N VAL A 17 5.64 15.77 2.35
CA VAL A 17 4.55 16.76 2.29
C VAL A 17 4.10 16.91 0.84
N GLU A 18 2.80 17.04 0.62
CA GLU A 18 2.22 17.60 -0.59
C GLU A 18 1.61 18.95 -0.30
N VAL A 19 1.73 19.87 -1.24
CA VAL A 19 1.13 21.20 -1.22
C VAL A 19 0.30 21.39 -2.49
N TYR A 20 -0.91 21.94 -2.36
CA TYR A 20 -1.75 22.32 -3.49
C TYR A 20 -1.52 23.77 -3.83
N THR A 21 -1.07 24.06 -5.06
CA THR A 21 -0.70 25.41 -5.53
C THR A 21 -1.75 26.03 -6.45
N GLY A 22 -2.90 25.37 -6.64
CA GLY A 22 -3.99 25.83 -7.51
C GLY A 22 -3.94 25.23 -8.92
N ASP A 23 -2.78 24.86 -9.39
CA ASP A 23 -2.55 24.12 -10.65
C ASP A 23 -2.36 22.61 -10.43
N GLY A 24 -2.16 22.16 -9.16
CA GLY A 24 -2.02 20.77 -8.81
C GLY A 24 -1.38 20.52 -7.46
N TRP A 25 -1.25 19.25 -7.15
CA TRP A 25 -0.50 18.77 -5.99
C TRP A 25 0.97 18.60 -6.35
N HIS A 26 1.82 19.24 -5.56
CA HIS A 26 3.28 19.18 -5.65
C HIS A 26 3.83 18.57 -4.37
N TYR A 27 4.96 17.88 -4.45
CA TYR A 27 5.58 17.29 -3.26
C TYR A 27 6.87 17.99 -2.89
N MET A 28 7.23 17.85 -1.60
CA MET A 28 8.50 18.30 -1.05
C MET A 28 8.90 17.41 0.13
N GLY A 29 10.19 17.29 0.40
CA GLY A 29 10.69 16.59 1.57
C GLY A 29 10.27 17.32 2.85
N ALA A 30 9.84 16.57 3.88
CA ALA A 30 9.41 17.14 5.14
C ALA A 30 10.58 17.66 5.99
N CYS A 31 11.67 16.90 6.03
CA CYS A 31 12.87 17.22 6.82
C CYS A 31 14.07 17.60 5.95
N GLU A 32 14.03 17.26 4.69
CA GLU A 32 15.10 17.50 3.71
C GLU A 32 14.47 18.13 2.45
N PRO A 33 13.95 19.38 2.52
CA PRO A 33 13.35 20.03 1.36
C PRO A 33 14.44 20.40 0.35
N GLU A 34 14.12 20.20 -0.93
CA GLU A 34 14.90 20.72 -2.04
C GLU A 34 14.49 22.17 -2.33
N TYR A 35 15.27 22.88 -3.14
CA TYR A 35 14.99 24.26 -3.51
C TYR A 35 13.78 24.42 -4.42
N GLU A 36 13.36 23.36 -5.08
CA GLU A 36 12.23 23.33 -6.02
C GLU A 36 11.24 22.26 -5.59
N LEU A 37 9.95 22.50 -5.86
CA LEU A 37 8.91 21.49 -5.70
C LEU A 37 9.14 20.32 -6.67
N ASP A 38 8.52 19.18 -6.37
CA ASP A 38 8.60 17.94 -7.15
C ASP A 38 10.01 17.36 -7.27
N ARG A 39 10.86 17.70 -6.29
CA ARG A 39 12.18 17.11 -6.12
C ARG A 39 12.31 16.48 -4.74
N GLY A 40 12.99 15.35 -4.69
CA GLY A 40 13.30 14.63 -3.46
C GLY A 40 13.96 13.30 -3.74
N TRP A 41 14.87 12.89 -2.86
CA TRP A 41 15.61 11.64 -2.95
C TRP A 41 14.67 10.40 -3.01
N PHE A 42 13.49 10.50 -2.42
CA PHE A 42 12.52 9.42 -2.33
C PHE A 42 11.77 9.15 -3.65
N MET A 43 11.94 9.97 -4.68
CA MET A 43 11.22 9.81 -5.95
C MET A 43 11.48 8.49 -6.65
N ALA A 44 12.73 8.04 -6.67
CA ALA A 44 13.05 6.74 -7.27
C ALA A 44 12.42 5.58 -6.49
N ALA A 45 12.33 5.71 -5.17
CA ALA A 45 11.68 4.75 -4.29
C ALA A 45 10.16 4.77 -4.45
N SER A 46 9.54 5.96 -4.52
CA SER A 46 8.09 6.11 -4.62
C SER A 46 7.50 5.54 -5.93
N ARG A 47 8.28 5.52 -7.01
CA ARG A 47 7.87 4.86 -8.27
C ARG A 47 7.65 3.36 -8.16
N ARG A 48 8.14 2.75 -7.09
CA ARG A 48 7.97 1.31 -6.77
C ARG A 48 7.14 1.09 -5.51
N ALA A 49 6.47 2.13 -5.04
CA ALA A 49 5.61 2.02 -3.87
C ALA A 49 4.40 1.12 -4.17
N MET A 50 4.09 0.23 -3.24
CA MET A 50 2.88 -0.58 -3.30
C MET A 50 1.67 0.21 -2.82
N LEU A 51 1.87 1.14 -1.88
CA LEU A 51 0.86 2.07 -1.41
C LEU A 51 1.52 3.39 -0.99
N VAL A 52 0.89 4.48 -1.41
CA VAL A 52 1.13 5.84 -0.90
C VAL A 52 -0.22 6.40 -0.49
N HIS A 53 -0.33 6.93 0.72
CA HIS A 53 -1.59 7.49 1.21
C HIS A 53 -1.39 8.83 1.91
N SER A 54 -2.41 9.68 1.85
CA SER A 54 -2.52 10.88 2.67
C SER A 54 -3.50 10.65 3.82
N ARG A 55 -3.38 11.47 4.87
CA ARG A 55 -4.31 11.49 6.01
C ARG A 55 -5.01 12.84 6.09
N ALA A 56 -6.33 12.80 6.18
CA ALA A 56 -7.16 13.94 6.52
C ALA A 56 -7.91 13.66 7.83
N PHE A 57 -8.22 14.71 8.59
CA PHE A 57 -8.88 14.59 9.89
C PHE A 57 -10.25 15.31 9.87
N SER A 58 -11.22 14.69 10.47
CA SER A 58 -12.68 14.86 10.59
C SER A 58 -13.39 15.98 9.82
N SER A 59 -12.99 17.20 9.93
CA SER A 59 -13.68 18.34 9.30
C SER A 59 -12.88 18.97 8.15
N TYR A 60 -11.72 18.42 7.85
CA TYR A 60 -10.84 18.97 6.83
C TYR A 60 -11.13 18.34 5.47
N THR A 61 -11.86 19.06 4.64
CA THR A 61 -12.01 18.76 3.22
C THR A 61 -11.04 19.66 2.46
N ALA A 62 -9.87 19.10 2.07
CA ALA A 62 -8.98 19.84 1.20
C ALA A 62 -9.55 19.86 -0.22
N GLU A 63 -9.55 21.05 -0.84
CA GLU A 63 -9.70 21.16 -2.27
C GLU A 63 -8.66 20.25 -2.95
N GLY A 64 -9.04 19.45 -3.93
CA GLY A 64 -8.17 18.48 -4.58
C GLY A 64 -8.15 17.07 -3.97
N LEU A 65 -8.79 16.82 -2.81
CA LEU A 65 -9.07 15.47 -2.32
C LEU A 65 -10.45 14.97 -2.76
N ALA A 66 -11.29 15.82 -3.34
CA ALA A 66 -12.58 15.42 -3.89
C ALA A 66 -12.38 14.42 -5.04
N GLY A 67 -12.95 13.22 -4.88
CA GLY A 67 -12.81 12.14 -5.87
C GLY A 67 -11.60 11.20 -5.65
N GLU A 68 -10.78 11.44 -4.64
CA GLU A 68 -9.72 10.50 -4.26
C GLU A 68 -10.30 9.24 -3.62
N GLU A 69 -9.67 8.11 -3.88
CA GLU A 69 -10.08 6.82 -3.34
C GLU A 69 -9.87 6.76 -1.82
N LEU A 70 -10.93 6.55 -1.06
CA LEU A 70 -10.85 6.32 0.38
C LEU A 70 -10.43 4.86 0.63
N ILE A 71 -9.27 4.65 1.26
CA ILE A 71 -8.80 3.32 1.65
C ILE A 71 -9.47 2.89 2.95
N GLU A 72 -9.45 3.75 3.97
CA GLU A 72 -9.86 3.41 5.31
C GLU A 72 -10.27 4.65 6.11
N LYS A 73 -11.23 4.45 7.02
CA LYS A 73 -11.53 5.41 8.08
C LYS A 73 -11.10 4.83 9.42
N ARG A 74 -10.19 5.51 10.12
CA ARG A 74 -9.71 5.16 11.47
C ARG A 74 -10.12 6.25 12.46
N GLY A 75 -11.25 6.06 13.17
CA GLY A 75 -11.78 7.09 14.05
C GLY A 75 -12.06 8.38 13.28
N GLU A 76 -11.37 9.45 13.66
CA GLU A 76 -11.47 10.77 13.02
C GLU A 76 -10.55 10.94 11.78
N ALA A 77 -9.69 9.96 11.50
CA ALA A 77 -8.77 10.03 10.36
C ALA A 77 -9.31 9.28 9.14
N TYR A 78 -9.17 9.89 7.98
CA TYR A 78 -9.47 9.33 6.67
C TYR A 78 -8.16 9.12 5.91
N LEU A 79 -7.95 7.94 5.37
CA LEU A 79 -6.79 7.59 4.56
C LEU A 79 -7.20 7.56 3.09
N PHE A 80 -6.60 8.45 2.28
CA PHE A 80 -6.85 8.54 0.84
C PHE A 80 -5.67 7.99 0.05
N ASN A 81 -5.97 7.24 -1.00
CA ASN A 81 -4.97 6.62 -1.87
C ASN A 81 -4.35 7.65 -2.80
N GLN A 82 -3.04 7.80 -2.74
CA GLN A 82 -2.26 8.70 -3.57
C GLN A 82 -1.28 7.94 -4.49
N THR A 83 -1.34 6.63 -4.50
CA THR A 83 -0.34 5.78 -5.17
C THR A 83 -0.17 6.11 -6.65
N ALA A 84 -1.28 6.38 -7.35
CA ALA A 84 -1.24 6.70 -8.79
C ALA A 84 -0.50 8.00 -9.14
N ARG A 85 -0.24 8.87 -8.17
CA ARG A 85 0.58 10.08 -8.39
C ARG A 85 2.08 9.77 -8.45
N TYR A 86 2.49 8.63 -7.92
CA TYR A 86 3.90 8.28 -7.73
C TYR A 86 4.33 7.03 -8.49
N ALA A 87 3.47 6.02 -8.58
CA ALA A 87 3.78 4.72 -9.16
C ALA A 87 2.75 4.29 -10.19
N ASP A 88 3.17 3.39 -11.09
CA ASP A 88 2.24 2.65 -11.94
C ASP A 88 1.35 1.75 -11.08
N THR A 89 0.05 1.84 -11.26
CA THR A 89 -0.92 1.12 -10.44
C THR A 89 -1.71 0.06 -11.20
N VAL A 90 -2.25 -0.87 -10.43
CA VAL A 90 -3.27 -1.84 -10.86
C VAL A 90 -4.45 -1.81 -9.89
N GLU A 91 -5.60 -2.26 -10.35
CA GLU A 91 -6.79 -2.46 -9.53
C GLU A 91 -6.79 -3.90 -8.99
N LEU A 92 -6.52 -4.05 -7.70
CA LEU A 92 -6.60 -5.35 -7.01
C LEU A 92 -8.04 -5.58 -6.55
N ASN A 93 -8.64 -6.67 -7.03
CA ASN A 93 -9.98 -7.09 -6.67
C ASN A 93 -9.92 -8.37 -5.86
N ILE A 94 -10.49 -8.35 -4.67
CA ILE A 94 -10.50 -9.46 -3.73
C ILE A 94 -11.94 -9.89 -3.48
N SER A 95 -12.20 -11.18 -3.57
CA SER A 95 -13.47 -11.79 -3.24
C SER A 95 -13.28 -12.79 -2.11
N VAL A 96 -13.99 -12.63 -1.01
CA VAL A 96 -13.95 -13.53 0.14
C VAL A 96 -15.23 -14.34 0.19
N VAL A 97 -15.09 -15.67 0.15
CA VAL A 97 -16.20 -16.61 0.17
C VAL A 97 -16.00 -17.68 1.25
N CYS A 98 -17.10 -18.25 1.74
CA CYS A 98 -17.08 -19.41 2.61
C CYS A 98 -18.13 -20.39 2.10
N GLY A 99 -17.71 -21.54 1.57
CA GLY A 99 -18.61 -22.53 0.97
C GLY A 99 -19.51 -21.93 -0.12
N ASN A 100 -18.97 -21.15 -1.02
CA ASN A 100 -19.64 -20.39 -2.09
C ASN A 100 -20.54 -19.22 -1.63
N ALA A 101 -20.67 -18.93 -0.35
CA ALA A 101 -21.38 -17.75 0.14
C ALA A 101 -20.42 -16.57 0.30
N PRO A 102 -20.80 -15.34 -0.12
CA PRO A 102 -19.97 -14.17 0.09
C PRO A 102 -19.85 -13.85 1.59
N VAL A 103 -18.66 -13.45 2.01
CA VAL A 103 -18.36 -13.08 3.40
C VAL A 103 -18.32 -11.56 3.50
N CYS A 104 -19.37 -10.97 4.09
CA CYS A 104 -19.45 -9.55 4.38
C CYS A 104 -18.70 -9.21 5.67
N GLY A 105 -18.02 -8.07 5.69
CA GLY A 105 -17.34 -7.56 6.88
C GLY A 105 -16.05 -8.28 7.24
N ALA A 106 -15.51 -9.13 6.38
CA ALA A 106 -14.18 -9.72 6.57
C ALA A 106 -13.10 -8.65 6.50
N ARG A 107 -12.16 -8.69 7.43
CA ARG A 107 -10.99 -7.82 7.40
C ARG A 107 -9.90 -8.46 6.55
N VAL A 108 -9.53 -7.77 5.50
CA VAL A 108 -8.50 -8.19 4.54
C VAL A 108 -7.26 -7.33 4.76
N HIS A 109 -6.22 -7.93 5.29
CA HIS A 109 -4.93 -7.30 5.51
C HIS A 109 -4.09 -7.42 4.24
N ILE A 110 -3.69 -6.29 3.69
CA ILE A 110 -2.74 -6.21 2.59
C ILE A 110 -1.39 -5.84 3.18
N GLN A 111 -0.40 -6.70 3.00
CA GLN A 111 0.85 -6.62 3.74
C GLN A 111 2.06 -6.68 2.80
N LEU A 112 3.16 -6.12 3.27
CA LEU A 112 4.49 -6.28 2.68
C LEU A 112 5.42 -7.00 3.65
N LEU A 113 6.32 -7.81 3.13
CA LEU A 113 7.44 -8.31 3.91
C LEU A 113 8.44 -7.17 4.08
N ASN A 114 8.58 -6.70 5.32
CA ASN A 114 9.49 -5.61 5.66
C ASN A 114 10.05 -5.83 7.06
N MET A 115 11.37 -5.65 7.25
CA MET A 115 12.06 -5.93 8.52
C MET A 115 11.77 -7.34 9.06
N ALA A 116 11.86 -8.34 8.16
CA ALA A 116 11.62 -9.77 8.44
C ALA A 116 10.22 -10.09 9.02
N ALA A 117 9.22 -9.23 8.79
CA ALA A 117 7.84 -9.47 9.20
C ALA A 117 6.86 -8.94 8.14
N TYR A 118 5.68 -9.53 8.09
CA TYR A 118 4.57 -8.96 7.31
C TYR A 118 4.02 -7.72 8.01
N ARG A 119 3.95 -6.61 7.26
CA ARG A 119 3.52 -5.30 7.73
C ARG A 119 2.32 -4.82 6.95
N ASP A 120 1.25 -4.46 7.62
CA ASP A 120 0.05 -3.91 6.99
C ASP A 120 0.38 -2.62 6.25
N ILE A 121 0.03 -2.57 4.97
CA ILE A 121 -0.02 -1.33 4.18
C ILE A 121 -1.45 -0.82 4.06
N ALA A 122 -2.44 -1.72 4.02
CA ALA A 122 -3.86 -1.39 4.07
C ALA A 122 -4.64 -2.50 4.81
N VAL A 123 -5.77 -2.13 5.40
CA VAL A 123 -6.75 -3.08 5.93
C VAL A 123 -8.10 -2.72 5.33
N LEU A 124 -8.61 -3.60 4.48
CA LEU A 124 -9.89 -3.43 3.80
C LEU A 124 -10.98 -4.19 4.54
N THR A 125 -12.22 -3.80 4.31
CA THR A 125 -13.39 -4.54 4.80
C THR A 125 -14.24 -4.94 3.61
N THR A 126 -14.63 -6.21 3.52
CA THR A 126 -15.47 -6.68 2.43
C THR A 126 -16.90 -6.12 2.52
N ASP A 127 -17.47 -5.81 1.37
CA ASP A 127 -18.84 -5.36 1.21
C ASP A 127 -19.88 -6.51 1.38
N GLY A 128 -21.18 -6.21 1.15
CA GLY A 128 -22.26 -7.18 1.23
C GLY A 128 -22.16 -8.35 0.25
N GLU A 129 -21.34 -8.21 -0.79
CA GLU A 129 -21.08 -9.22 -1.81
C GLU A 129 -19.70 -9.90 -1.62
N GLY A 130 -19.10 -9.68 -0.43
CA GLY A 130 -17.82 -10.29 -0.06
C GLY A 130 -16.63 -9.71 -0.82
N ARG A 131 -16.75 -8.51 -1.39
CA ARG A 131 -15.72 -7.89 -2.22
C ARG A 131 -14.98 -6.77 -1.50
N ALA A 132 -13.69 -6.66 -1.79
CA ALA A 132 -12.86 -5.51 -1.43
C ALA A 132 -11.97 -5.15 -2.61
N GLN A 133 -11.67 -3.87 -2.77
CA GLN A 133 -10.86 -3.34 -3.87
C GLN A 133 -9.80 -2.39 -3.34
N LEU A 134 -8.64 -2.38 -4.00
CA LEU A 134 -7.56 -1.45 -3.71
C LEU A 134 -6.77 -1.15 -4.98
N ARG A 135 -6.61 0.11 -5.31
CA ARG A 135 -5.62 0.52 -6.30
C ARG A 135 -4.23 0.53 -5.64
N CYS A 136 -3.32 -0.29 -6.13
CA CYS A 136 -1.98 -0.43 -5.56
C CYS A 136 -0.91 -0.48 -6.64
N GLY A 137 0.35 -0.37 -6.23
CA GLY A 137 1.50 -0.54 -7.11
C GLY A 137 1.63 -1.98 -7.63
N LYS A 138 2.59 -2.17 -8.52
CA LYS A 138 2.91 -3.48 -9.12
C LYS A 138 4.04 -4.16 -8.34
N GLY A 139 3.81 -5.36 -7.82
CA GLY A 139 4.80 -6.14 -7.10
C GLY A 139 4.18 -7.18 -6.17
N SER A 140 5.01 -7.76 -5.31
CA SER A 140 4.61 -8.82 -4.39
C SER A 140 3.96 -8.25 -3.14
N ILE A 141 2.80 -8.79 -2.78
CA ILE A 141 2.07 -8.53 -1.54
C ILE A 141 1.68 -9.84 -0.87
N HIS A 142 1.45 -9.77 0.42
CA HIS A 142 0.83 -10.83 1.20
C HIS A 142 -0.59 -10.43 1.58
N ILE A 143 -1.55 -11.31 1.37
CA ILE A 143 -2.95 -11.15 1.79
C ILE A 143 -3.20 -12.08 2.95
N SER A 144 -3.72 -11.55 4.07
CA SER A 144 -4.20 -12.38 5.16
C SER A 144 -5.60 -11.96 5.60
N ILE A 145 -6.43 -12.94 5.93
CA ILE A 145 -7.82 -12.75 6.33
C ILE A 145 -8.09 -13.66 7.52
N GLU A 146 -8.70 -13.08 8.56
CA GLU A 146 -9.26 -13.82 9.67
C GLU A 146 -10.76 -13.49 9.77
N HIS A 147 -11.61 -14.51 9.74
CA HIS A 147 -13.04 -14.34 9.87
C HIS A 147 -13.66 -15.54 10.62
N ASN A 148 -14.30 -15.28 11.77
CA ASN A 148 -14.97 -16.29 12.59
C ASN A 148 -14.09 -17.52 12.93
N GLY A 149 -12.81 -17.31 13.19
CA GLY A 149 -11.85 -18.37 13.48
C GLY A 149 -11.33 -19.14 12.26
N ALA A 150 -11.85 -18.86 11.07
CA ALA A 150 -11.29 -19.31 9.81
C ALA A 150 -10.17 -18.36 9.36
N TYR A 151 -9.18 -18.90 8.67
CA TYR A 151 -7.99 -18.18 8.28
C TYR A 151 -7.63 -18.43 6.81
N PHE A 152 -7.11 -17.41 6.16
CA PHE A 152 -6.57 -17.46 4.80
C PHE A 152 -5.32 -16.60 4.73
N GLU A 153 -4.29 -17.09 4.06
CA GLU A 153 -3.12 -16.29 3.70
C GLU A 153 -2.57 -16.68 2.33
N ARG A 154 -2.06 -15.72 1.58
CA ARG A 154 -1.51 -15.95 0.25
C ARG A 154 -0.58 -14.83 -0.19
N ASP A 155 0.56 -15.22 -0.78
CA ASP A 155 1.42 -14.29 -1.52
C ASP A 155 0.94 -14.19 -2.97
N ILE A 156 0.85 -12.97 -3.49
CA ILE A 156 0.55 -12.70 -4.89
C ILE A 156 1.49 -11.63 -5.45
N ASP A 157 1.68 -11.64 -6.76
CA ASP A 157 2.32 -10.55 -7.49
C ASP A 157 1.25 -9.81 -8.27
N THR A 158 0.98 -8.56 -7.90
CA THR A 158 -0.07 -7.72 -8.50
C THR A 158 0.22 -7.34 -9.96
N SER A 159 1.46 -7.49 -10.43
CA SER A 159 1.80 -7.32 -11.85
C SER A 159 1.29 -8.46 -12.73
N ILE A 160 0.94 -9.60 -12.12
CA ILE A 160 0.50 -10.82 -12.81
C ILE A 160 -0.95 -11.16 -12.45
N CYS A 161 -1.33 -11.02 -11.18
CA CYS A 161 -2.62 -11.43 -10.65
C CYS A 161 -3.30 -10.25 -9.92
N THR A 162 -4.43 -9.80 -10.46
CA THR A 162 -5.23 -8.70 -9.89
C THR A 162 -6.63 -9.14 -9.45
N GLN A 163 -6.96 -10.42 -9.60
CA GLN A 163 -8.23 -11.02 -9.17
C GLN A 163 -7.91 -12.15 -8.19
N VAL A 164 -8.31 -12.00 -6.94
CA VAL A 164 -8.00 -12.96 -5.88
C VAL A 164 -9.27 -13.44 -5.23
N MET A 165 -9.50 -14.74 -5.29
CA MET A 165 -10.54 -15.40 -4.49
C MET A 165 -9.91 -15.97 -3.23
N CYS A 166 -10.49 -15.66 -2.08
CA CYS A 166 -10.03 -16.06 -0.77
C CYS A 166 -11.15 -16.87 -0.10
N GLU A 167 -10.80 -18.08 0.34
CA GLU A 167 -11.69 -18.94 1.09
C GLU A 167 -11.05 -19.25 2.45
N PRO A 168 -11.40 -18.53 3.53
CA PRO A 168 -10.90 -18.81 4.86
C PRO A 168 -11.31 -20.22 5.31
N GLY A 169 -10.32 -21.04 5.64
CA GLY A 169 -10.50 -22.40 6.15
C GLY A 169 -10.25 -22.50 7.66
N GLU A 170 -10.42 -23.69 8.23
CA GLU A 170 -10.07 -23.91 9.62
C GLU A 170 -8.55 -23.77 9.85
N PHE A 171 -8.17 -23.28 11.02
CA PHE A 171 -6.79 -22.94 11.41
C PHE A 171 -5.79 -24.11 11.30
N SER A 172 -6.28 -25.35 11.27
CA SER A 172 -5.47 -26.57 11.12
C SER A 172 -4.87 -26.77 9.72
N GLN A 173 -5.25 -25.96 8.74
CA GLN A 173 -4.78 -26.06 7.36
C GLN A 173 -3.82 -24.93 6.97
N ARG A 174 -2.94 -24.49 7.86
CA ARG A 174 -1.77 -23.69 7.48
C ARG A 174 -0.91 -24.54 6.53
N GLN A 175 -1.29 -24.59 5.29
CA GLN A 175 -0.35 -24.99 4.25
C GLN A 175 0.56 -23.79 4.02
N ALA A 176 1.75 -23.83 4.57
CA ALA A 176 2.87 -23.03 4.11
C ALA A 176 3.19 -23.41 2.64
N SER A 177 2.33 -23.02 1.72
CA SER A 177 2.52 -23.24 0.28
C SER A 177 3.13 -21.97 -0.34
N GLY A 178 4.14 -21.41 0.30
CA GLY A 178 4.89 -20.31 -0.25
C GLY A 178 6.30 -20.75 -0.61
N VAL A 179 6.59 -20.97 -1.88
CA VAL A 179 7.97 -20.77 -2.32
C VAL A 179 8.24 -19.30 -2.15
N PHE A 180 8.88 -18.95 -1.03
CA PHE A 180 9.37 -17.60 -0.78
C PHE A 180 10.34 -17.24 -1.92
N ARG A 181 9.89 -16.44 -2.87
CA ARG A 181 10.79 -15.70 -3.74
C ARG A 181 11.06 -14.39 -3.02
N ALA A 182 12.24 -14.30 -2.40
CA ALA A 182 12.74 -13.02 -1.98
C ALA A 182 12.59 -12.04 -3.15
N PRO A 183 12.04 -10.82 -2.94
CA PRO A 183 12.04 -9.81 -3.98
C PRO A 183 13.46 -9.72 -4.51
N GLN A 184 13.64 -9.80 -5.84
CA GLN A 184 14.95 -9.61 -6.43
C GLN A 184 15.41 -8.22 -6.01
N SER A 185 16.32 -8.17 -5.05
CA SER A 185 16.89 -6.93 -4.57
C SER A 185 17.56 -6.26 -5.75
N ALA A 186 16.97 -5.18 -6.25
CA ALA A 186 17.75 -4.21 -6.97
C ALA A 186 18.93 -3.84 -6.05
N PRO A 187 20.15 -3.71 -6.56
CA PRO A 187 21.32 -3.40 -5.73
C PRO A 187 20.96 -2.22 -4.84
N ALA A 188 21.16 -2.38 -3.53
CA ALA A 188 20.92 -1.34 -2.55
C ALA A 188 21.75 -0.12 -2.96
N VAL A 189 21.09 0.91 -3.45
CA VAL A 189 21.73 2.22 -3.64
C VAL A 189 21.89 2.76 -2.22
N SER A 190 23.10 2.74 -1.71
CA SER A 190 23.38 3.25 -0.38
C SER A 190 23.04 4.73 -0.32
N ARG A 191 22.37 5.17 0.76
CA ARG A 191 22.08 6.59 1.06
C ARG A 191 23.30 7.51 0.87
N ALA A 192 24.51 6.98 1.04
CA ALA A 192 25.76 7.70 0.87
C ALA A 192 26.11 7.97 -0.61
N ALA A 193 25.75 7.06 -1.52
CA ALA A 193 26.04 7.23 -2.94
C ALA A 193 25.13 8.27 -3.61
N ASP A 194 23.87 8.37 -3.15
CA ASP A 194 22.93 9.37 -3.68
C ASP A 194 23.29 10.80 -3.22
N LYS A 195 23.78 10.96 -1.97
CA LYS A 195 24.28 12.27 -1.49
C LYS A 195 25.54 12.74 -2.22
N ALA A 196 26.40 11.83 -2.65
CA ALA A 196 27.63 12.19 -3.39
C ALA A 196 27.36 12.63 -4.84
N LYS A 197 26.29 12.10 -5.47
CA LYS A 197 25.90 12.48 -6.84
C LYS A 197 25.10 13.78 -6.94
N GLN A 198 24.60 14.29 -5.81
CA GLN A 198 23.87 15.57 -5.76
C GLN A 198 24.80 16.76 -5.41
N ALA A 199 26.07 16.50 -5.07
CA ALA A 199 27.04 17.53 -4.71
C ALA A 199 28.02 17.90 -5.85
N GLU A 200 27.89 17.29 -7.04
CA GLU A 200 28.53 17.68 -8.30
C GLU A 200 27.49 18.33 -9.25
#